data_ca09643a800fa55dbb99b9a75b3960ce
#
_entry.id   ca09643a800fa55dbb99b9a75b3960ce
#
_cell.length_a   1.000
_cell.length_b   1.000
_cell.length_c   1.000
_cell.angle_alpha   90.00
_cell.angle_beta   90.00
_cell.angle_gamma   90.00
#
_symmetry.space_group_name_H-M   'P 1'
#
loop_
_entity.id
_entity.type
_entity.pdbx_description
1 polymer ?
#
loop_
_entity_poly.entity_id
_entity_poly.type
_entity_poly.pdbx_seq_one_letter_code
_entity_poly.pdbx_strand_id
1 'polypeptide(L)'
;MSTAIRPSACPGLLRIVPALDGGICRIKLAGGVISAAQARAVAEAAQAYAGGVIEATNRANLQIRGIGVEHQALIDALLAAGLGPTTAAGDDVRNLMLSPSAGIDRQMLMDTRALAGQILATLQSHPRFHELSAKFAVQLDGGEALAMLEHHHDLWLAAVMHEGQLLLAFGLAGSPVDKPLAAVPEAQGHELLVAVLELFLELATPEQTRMRHLLERVPVADFLARLNLRLSRPLLSIEHWQRPAAVAGLHLGTYPQRERDRVYVGAVAPLGRLDPAMLRGAAQLAEQYGDASLRFTPWQSLLLPGVAPAEAATVTARLEQLGLLCRARQSLAHLIACTGSSGCGKALADTKGDALELAQLLQRHGRQAAVHLSGCPRSCAAAHVAPATLLAQAPGRYDLYLRDAAQPGFGTLHARNLSIAAAEALLDARLRSSLDD
;
A
#
# COMPACT_ATOMS: atom_id res chain seq x y z
N MET A 1 0.53 36.07 4.43
CA MET A 1 1.74 35.47 4.98
C MET A 1 2.03 34.20 4.19
N SER A 2 3.14 34.11 3.47
CA SER A 2 3.53 32.92 2.71
C SER A 2 3.83 31.80 3.72
N THR A 3 2.94 30.84 3.83
CA THR A 3 3.17 29.60 4.61
C THR A 3 4.29 28.83 3.93
N ALA A 4 5.45 28.79 4.55
CA ALA A 4 6.59 28.04 4.05
C ALA A 4 6.20 26.55 3.95
N ILE A 5 6.14 26.03 2.71
CA ILE A 5 5.95 24.61 2.45
C ILE A 5 7.03 23.85 3.21
N ARG A 6 6.64 22.95 4.12
CA ARG A 6 7.59 22.18 4.93
C ARG A 6 8.41 21.27 4.02
N PRO A 7 9.75 21.24 4.12
CA PRO A 7 10.56 20.32 3.36
C PRO A 7 10.18 18.89 3.71
N SER A 8 9.71 18.11 2.75
CA SER A 8 9.42 16.68 2.93
C SER A 8 10.66 15.85 2.59
N ALA A 9 11.02 14.92 3.46
CA ALA A 9 12.05 13.91 3.17
C ALA A 9 11.48 12.66 2.46
N CYS A 10 10.20 12.68 2.08
CA CYS A 10 9.56 11.58 1.34
C CYS A 10 9.81 11.74 -0.15
N PRO A 11 10.17 10.67 -0.89
CA PRO A 11 10.27 10.74 -2.33
C PRO A 11 8.89 10.99 -2.96
N GLY A 12 8.88 11.78 -4.03
CA GLY A 12 7.74 12.01 -4.92
C GLY A 12 8.17 11.80 -6.36
N LEU A 13 7.31 12.10 -7.32
CA LEU A 13 7.71 12.09 -8.73
C LEU A 13 8.59 13.30 -9.05
N LEU A 14 8.24 14.48 -8.53
CA LEU A 14 8.99 15.73 -8.73
C LEU A 14 10.10 15.94 -7.69
N ARG A 15 10.25 15.05 -6.73
CA ARG A 15 11.29 15.11 -5.70
C ARG A 15 12.03 13.80 -5.64
N ILE A 16 13.23 13.79 -6.24
CA ILE A 16 14.15 12.66 -6.16
C ILE A 16 14.90 12.73 -4.83
N VAL A 17 14.82 11.66 -4.03
CA VAL A 17 15.47 11.57 -2.72
C VAL A 17 16.71 10.69 -2.83
N PRO A 18 17.89 11.13 -2.38
CA PRO A 18 19.12 10.34 -2.48
C PRO A 18 19.07 9.11 -1.57
N ALA A 19 19.64 8.00 -2.05
CA ALA A 19 19.85 6.75 -1.35
C ALA A 19 21.23 6.18 -1.70
N LEU A 20 21.66 5.05 -1.10
CA LEU A 20 22.98 4.47 -1.36
C LEU A 20 23.12 3.95 -2.79
N ASP A 21 22.03 3.46 -3.37
CA ASP A 21 21.95 2.93 -4.72
C ASP A 21 21.54 3.98 -5.77
N GLY A 22 21.60 5.26 -5.46
CA GLY A 22 21.18 6.37 -6.32
C GLY A 22 19.91 7.07 -5.83
N GLY A 23 19.30 7.90 -6.68
CA GLY A 23 18.06 8.60 -6.35
C GLY A 23 16.84 7.68 -6.35
N ILE A 24 15.82 8.08 -5.60
CA ILE A 24 14.51 7.41 -5.52
C ILE A 24 13.43 8.37 -6.02
N CYS A 25 12.68 7.96 -7.04
CA CYS A 25 11.42 8.56 -7.48
C CYS A 25 10.24 7.73 -6.97
N ARG A 26 9.16 8.37 -6.55
CA ARG A 26 7.91 7.66 -6.20
C ARG A 26 6.76 8.13 -7.07
N ILE A 27 6.13 7.19 -7.75
CA ILE A 27 4.95 7.38 -8.58
C ILE A 27 3.74 6.97 -7.75
N LYS A 28 2.89 7.93 -7.36
CA LYS A 28 1.67 7.68 -6.62
C LYS A 28 0.54 7.32 -7.56
N LEU A 29 -0.10 6.19 -7.30
CA LEU A 29 -1.17 5.62 -8.10
C LEU A 29 -2.48 5.63 -7.31
N ALA A 30 -3.53 6.17 -7.90
CA ALA A 30 -4.87 6.12 -7.32
C ALA A 30 -5.38 4.67 -7.30
N GLY A 31 -5.60 4.12 -6.09
CA GLY A 31 -6.02 2.71 -5.96
C GLY A 31 -5.02 1.70 -6.53
N GLY A 32 -3.76 2.08 -6.71
CA GLY A 32 -2.75 1.23 -7.34
C GLY A 32 -2.90 1.08 -8.85
N VAL A 33 -3.87 1.75 -9.48
CA VAL A 33 -4.21 1.58 -10.89
C VAL A 33 -3.23 2.31 -11.79
N ILE A 34 -2.77 1.61 -12.84
CA ILE A 34 -1.91 2.15 -13.90
C ILE A 34 -2.36 1.55 -15.24
N SER A 35 -2.45 2.37 -16.30
CA SER A 35 -2.72 1.82 -17.63
C SER A 35 -1.50 1.07 -18.17
N ALA A 36 -1.72 0.16 -19.10
CA ALA A 36 -0.63 -0.57 -19.75
C ALA A 36 0.36 0.38 -20.45
N ALA A 37 -0.12 1.46 -21.06
CA ALA A 37 0.73 2.50 -21.67
C ALA A 37 1.61 3.20 -20.62
N GLN A 38 1.03 3.57 -19.49
CA GLN A 38 1.76 4.18 -18.37
C GLN A 38 2.77 3.19 -17.75
N ALA A 39 2.41 1.91 -17.61
CA ALA A 39 3.32 0.89 -17.10
C ALA A 39 4.54 0.69 -18.02
N ARG A 40 4.35 0.75 -19.36
CA ARG A 40 5.46 0.76 -20.31
C ARG A 40 6.34 2.00 -20.16
N ALA A 41 5.73 3.18 -20.03
CA ALA A 41 6.49 4.42 -19.83
C ALA A 41 7.34 4.38 -18.55
N VAL A 42 6.82 3.79 -17.45
CA VAL A 42 7.60 3.55 -16.21
C VAL A 42 8.78 2.61 -16.47
N ALA A 43 8.55 1.51 -17.19
CA ALA A 43 9.60 0.53 -17.51
C ALA A 43 10.69 1.16 -18.40
N GLU A 44 10.31 1.92 -19.41
CA GLU A 44 11.24 2.62 -20.32
C GLU A 44 12.04 3.70 -19.58
N ALA A 45 11.37 4.50 -18.74
CA ALA A 45 12.04 5.53 -17.94
C ALA A 45 13.03 4.91 -16.94
N ALA A 46 12.65 3.80 -16.27
CA ALA A 46 13.54 3.08 -15.36
C ALA A 46 14.77 2.50 -16.09
N GLN A 47 14.59 1.98 -17.31
CA GLN A 47 15.66 1.43 -18.11
C GLN A 47 16.60 2.50 -18.68
N ALA A 48 16.03 3.62 -19.14
CA ALA A 48 16.81 4.66 -19.83
C ALA A 48 17.57 5.59 -18.87
N TYR A 49 16.99 5.88 -17.71
CA TYR A 49 17.44 6.96 -16.82
C TYR A 49 17.78 6.52 -15.39
N ALA A 50 17.68 5.23 -15.10
CA ALA A 50 17.96 4.68 -13.77
C ALA A 50 18.61 3.30 -13.86
N GLY A 51 18.81 2.64 -12.72
CA GLY A 51 19.39 1.29 -12.66
C GLY A 51 18.46 0.14 -13.07
N GLY A 52 17.29 0.42 -13.65
CA GLY A 52 16.31 -0.59 -14.06
C GLY A 52 15.55 -1.24 -12.87
N VAL A 53 15.69 -0.73 -11.67
CA VAL A 53 15.00 -1.26 -10.49
C VAL A 53 13.70 -0.52 -10.26
N ILE A 54 12.58 -1.24 -10.33
CA ILE A 54 11.24 -0.76 -10.02
C ILE A 54 10.75 -1.51 -8.78
N GLU A 55 10.23 -0.82 -7.79
CA GLU A 55 9.70 -1.43 -6.56
C GLU A 55 8.20 -1.13 -6.40
N ALA A 56 7.39 -2.18 -6.25
CA ALA A 56 6.02 -2.08 -5.74
C ALA A 56 6.07 -1.78 -4.24
N THR A 57 5.26 -0.83 -3.77
CA THR A 57 5.29 -0.38 -2.38
C THR A 57 4.11 -0.92 -1.58
N ASN A 58 4.23 -0.93 -0.24
CA ASN A 58 3.15 -1.29 0.67
C ASN A 58 1.95 -0.31 0.66
N ARG A 59 2.00 0.73 -0.17
CA ARG A 59 0.88 1.68 -0.39
C ARG A 59 0.36 1.65 -1.83
N ALA A 60 0.55 0.51 -2.50
CA ALA A 60 0.11 0.30 -3.88
C ALA A 60 0.67 1.33 -4.88
N ASN A 61 1.84 1.90 -4.61
CA ASN A 61 2.56 2.82 -5.48
C ASN A 61 3.77 2.14 -6.12
N LEU A 62 4.40 2.80 -7.09
CA LEU A 62 5.68 2.39 -7.66
C LEU A 62 6.81 3.31 -7.22
N GLN A 63 8.02 2.77 -7.17
CA GLN A 63 9.26 3.52 -7.03
C GLN A 63 10.24 3.12 -8.11
N ILE A 64 10.98 4.09 -8.67
CA ILE A 64 12.15 3.85 -9.50
C ILE A 64 13.37 4.18 -8.64
N ARG A 65 14.38 3.29 -8.66
CA ARG A 65 15.60 3.41 -7.88
C ARG A 65 16.84 3.42 -8.77
N GLY A 66 17.97 3.86 -8.22
CA GLY A 66 19.22 3.92 -8.97
C GLY A 66 19.29 5.13 -9.92
N ILE A 67 18.55 6.19 -9.61
CA ILE A 67 18.49 7.40 -10.46
C ILE A 67 19.76 8.21 -10.25
N GLY A 68 20.38 8.61 -11.36
CA GLY A 68 21.56 9.48 -11.37
C GLY A 68 21.25 10.94 -11.04
N VAL A 69 22.28 11.78 -11.04
CA VAL A 69 22.15 13.22 -10.77
C VAL A 69 21.35 13.95 -11.87
N GLU A 70 21.48 13.51 -13.11
CA GLU A 70 20.74 14.03 -14.27
C GLU A 70 19.40 13.30 -14.39
N HIS A 71 18.39 13.76 -13.65
CA HIS A 71 17.10 13.07 -13.54
C HIS A 71 15.92 13.80 -14.19
N GLN A 72 16.14 14.97 -14.80
CA GLN A 72 15.03 15.75 -15.39
C GLN A 72 14.34 14.99 -16.51
N ALA A 73 15.08 14.31 -17.40
CA ALA A 73 14.51 13.51 -18.48
C ALA A 73 13.60 12.38 -18.00
N LEU A 74 13.93 11.75 -16.86
CA LEU A 74 13.05 10.75 -16.21
C LEU A 74 11.75 11.39 -15.74
N ILE A 75 11.82 12.55 -15.08
CA ILE A 75 10.65 13.29 -14.61
C ILE A 75 9.77 13.67 -15.80
N ASP A 76 10.34 14.24 -16.84
CA ASP A 76 9.62 14.68 -18.03
C ASP A 76 8.91 13.52 -18.74
N ALA A 77 9.57 12.36 -18.87
CA ALA A 77 8.98 11.15 -19.45
C ALA A 77 7.78 10.65 -18.65
N LEU A 78 7.89 10.65 -17.32
CA LEU A 78 6.79 10.21 -16.43
C LEU A 78 5.62 11.22 -16.44
N LEU A 79 5.91 12.52 -16.49
CA LEU A 79 4.88 13.56 -16.61
C LEU A 79 4.17 13.49 -17.96
N ALA A 80 4.89 13.27 -19.05
CA ALA A 80 4.32 13.09 -20.39
C ALA A 80 3.39 11.86 -20.46
N ALA A 81 3.65 10.83 -19.66
CA ALA A 81 2.77 9.67 -19.50
C ALA A 81 1.56 9.93 -18.59
N GLY A 82 1.39 11.13 -18.04
CA GLY A 82 0.27 11.48 -17.16
C GLY A 82 0.37 10.88 -15.76
N LEU A 83 1.58 10.55 -15.28
CA LEU A 83 1.79 9.90 -13.98
C LEU A 83 2.05 10.87 -12.83
N GLY A 84 2.26 12.15 -13.13
CA GLY A 84 2.66 13.13 -12.15
C GLY A 84 1.53 14.01 -11.61
N PRO A 85 1.85 14.76 -10.58
CA PRO A 85 1.06 15.90 -10.12
C PRO A 85 1.36 17.13 -11.01
N THR A 86 0.51 18.15 -10.86
CA THR A 86 0.75 19.46 -11.49
C THR A 86 1.84 20.27 -10.77
N THR A 87 2.03 20.01 -9.46
CA THR A 87 3.02 20.70 -8.61
C THR A 87 3.64 19.73 -7.59
N ALA A 88 4.85 20.05 -7.12
CA ALA A 88 5.50 19.23 -6.08
C ALA A 88 4.71 19.17 -4.77
N ALA A 89 4.05 20.26 -4.38
CA ALA A 89 3.20 20.31 -3.20
C ALA A 89 1.94 19.43 -3.37
N GLY A 90 1.33 19.44 -4.56
CA GLY A 90 0.24 18.54 -4.92
C GLY A 90 0.65 17.07 -4.86
N ASP A 91 1.91 16.75 -5.22
CA ASP A 91 2.42 15.37 -5.11
C ASP A 91 2.48 14.89 -3.66
N ASP A 92 2.90 15.74 -2.73
CA ASP A 92 3.05 15.35 -1.32
C ASP A 92 1.72 14.94 -0.69
N VAL A 93 0.61 15.53 -1.10
CA VAL A 93 -0.70 15.31 -0.47
C VAL A 93 -1.56 14.23 -1.14
N ARG A 94 -1.16 13.68 -2.29
CA ARG A 94 -1.88 12.60 -2.99
C ARG A 94 -1.73 11.24 -2.30
N ASN A 95 -1.89 11.17 -0.97
CA ASN A 95 -1.77 9.93 -0.21
C ASN A 95 -3.15 9.33 0.06
N LEU A 96 -3.78 8.83 -0.99
CA LEU A 96 -5.07 8.17 -0.94
C LEU A 96 -4.91 6.69 -1.26
N MET A 97 -5.35 5.82 -0.36
CA MET A 97 -5.36 4.38 -0.55
C MET A 97 -6.79 3.88 -0.76
N LEU A 98 -6.98 3.07 -1.80
CA LEU A 98 -8.21 2.32 -2.06
C LEU A 98 -7.89 0.83 -2.02
N SER A 99 -8.95 0.00 -2.02
CA SER A 99 -8.79 -1.40 -2.38
C SER A 99 -8.25 -1.54 -3.80
N PRO A 100 -7.28 -2.44 -4.06
CA PRO A 100 -6.82 -2.72 -5.43
C PRO A 100 -7.92 -3.36 -6.28
N SER A 101 -8.95 -3.95 -5.67
CA SER A 101 -10.11 -4.51 -6.37
C SER A 101 -11.32 -3.55 -6.44
N ALA A 102 -11.14 -2.26 -6.09
CA ALA A 102 -12.22 -1.27 -6.21
C ALA A 102 -12.83 -1.25 -7.62
N GLY A 103 -14.15 -1.30 -7.70
CA GLY A 103 -14.91 -1.35 -8.94
C GLY A 103 -15.01 -2.73 -9.60
N ILE A 104 -14.24 -3.73 -9.16
CA ILE A 104 -14.28 -5.09 -9.73
C ILE A 104 -14.58 -6.18 -8.69
N ASP A 105 -14.53 -5.89 -7.41
CA ASP A 105 -14.79 -6.86 -6.35
C ASP A 105 -16.28 -7.24 -6.29
N ARG A 106 -16.56 -8.52 -6.11
CA ARG A 106 -17.93 -9.05 -6.04
C ARG A 106 -18.65 -8.66 -4.76
N GLN A 107 -17.91 -8.43 -3.67
CA GLN A 107 -18.46 -8.12 -2.35
C GLN A 107 -18.57 -6.63 -2.10
N MET A 108 -17.99 -5.77 -2.96
CA MET A 108 -18.02 -4.33 -2.73
C MET A 108 -19.46 -3.81 -2.61
N LEU A 109 -19.68 -2.97 -1.63
CA LEU A 109 -20.94 -2.25 -1.41
C LEU A 109 -20.97 -0.97 -2.26
N MET A 110 -19.82 -0.30 -2.41
CA MET A 110 -19.66 0.97 -3.12
C MET A 110 -18.42 0.93 -4.03
N ASP A 111 -18.55 1.44 -5.24
CA ASP A 111 -17.40 1.75 -6.07
C ASP A 111 -16.77 3.08 -5.65
N THR A 112 -15.67 3.01 -4.93
CA THR A 112 -15.01 4.19 -4.34
C THR A 112 -14.21 5.02 -5.35
N ARG A 113 -14.06 4.59 -6.61
CA ARG A 113 -13.19 5.25 -7.60
C ARG A 113 -13.66 6.67 -7.97
N ALA A 114 -14.97 6.89 -8.05
CA ALA A 114 -15.52 8.22 -8.33
C ALA A 114 -15.22 9.22 -7.20
N LEU A 115 -15.46 8.81 -5.95
CA LEU A 115 -15.14 9.60 -4.77
C LEU A 115 -13.62 9.86 -4.66
N ALA A 116 -12.80 8.84 -4.95
CA ALA A 116 -11.35 8.98 -4.97
C ALA A 116 -10.87 10.03 -5.98
N GLY A 117 -11.46 10.06 -7.18
CA GLY A 117 -11.17 11.07 -8.19
C GLY A 117 -11.47 12.49 -7.71
N GLN A 118 -12.62 12.70 -7.06
CA GLN A 118 -12.99 13.99 -6.47
C GLN A 118 -12.02 14.42 -5.37
N ILE A 119 -11.68 13.50 -4.46
CA ILE A 119 -10.73 13.76 -3.37
C ILE A 119 -9.36 14.15 -3.92
N LEU A 120 -8.82 13.39 -4.88
CA LEU A 120 -7.51 13.67 -5.47
C LEU A 120 -7.49 15.01 -6.21
N ALA A 121 -8.56 15.35 -6.93
CA ALA A 121 -8.70 16.67 -7.57
C ALA A 121 -8.65 17.78 -6.54
N THR A 122 -9.41 17.66 -5.45
CA THR A 122 -9.45 18.64 -4.36
C THR A 122 -8.11 18.77 -3.64
N LEU A 123 -7.46 17.65 -3.29
CA LEU A 123 -6.14 17.68 -2.63
C LEU A 123 -5.09 18.40 -3.48
N GLN A 124 -5.12 18.25 -4.81
CA GLN A 124 -4.16 18.87 -5.70
C GLN A 124 -4.48 20.35 -6.01
N SER A 125 -5.76 20.72 -6.10
CA SER A 125 -6.18 22.07 -6.50
C SER A 125 -6.33 23.05 -5.33
N HIS A 126 -6.54 22.55 -4.10
CA HIS A 126 -6.77 23.39 -2.94
C HIS A 126 -5.48 23.78 -2.23
N PRO A 127 -5.01 25.06 -2.32
CA PRO A 127 -3.68 25.45 -1.83
C PRO A 127 -3.46 25.17 -0.34
N ARG A 128 -4.49 25.29 0.49
CA ARG A 128 -4.41 25.06 1.93
C ARG A 128 -4.09 23.60 2.26
N PHE A 129 -4.54 22.63 1.43
CA PHE A 129 -4.24 21.22 1.66
C PHE A 129 -2.79 20.86 1.36
N HIS A 130 -2.06 21.72 0.64
CA HIS A 130 -0.61 21.57 0.48
C HIS A 130 0.18 21.79 1.78
N GLU A 131 -0.45 22.31 2.84
CA GLU A 131 0.14 22.41 4.17
C GLU A 131 0.15 21.08 4.94
N LEU A 132 -0.63 20.06 4.47
CA LEU A 132 -0.62 18.74 5.06
C LEU A 132 0.76 18.08 4.92
N SER A 133 1.11 17.28 5.91
CA SER A 133 2.33 16.49 5.84
C SER A 133 2.27 15.49 4.68
N ALA A 134 3.40 15.28 4.00
CA ALA A 134 3.54 14.20 3.00
C ALA A 134 3.32 12.77 3.57
N LYS A 135 3.09 12.63 4.87
CA LYS A 135 2.70 11.39 5.53
C LYS A 135 1.23 11.35 5.91
N PHE A 136 0.51 12.50 5.83
CA PHE A 136 -0.93 12.51 6.07
C PHE A 136 -1.61 11.68 4.97
N ALA A 137 -2.39 10.69 5.37
CA ALA A 137 -2.94 9.70 4.44
C ALA A 137 -4.41 9.43 4.72
N VAL A 138 -5.16 9.19 3.64
CA VAL A 138 -6.59 8.86 3.66
C VAL A 138 -6.79 7.46 3.09
N GLN A 139 -7.75 6.72 3.63
CA GLN A 139 -8.18 5.43 3.07
C GLN A 139 -9.66 5.48 2.71
N LEU A 140 -10.00 4.92 1.55
CA LEU A 140 -11.36 4.59 1.15
C LEU A 140 -11.50 3.07 1.05
N ASP A 141 -12.52 2.52 1.69
CA ASP A 141 -12.90 1.12 1.67
C ASP A 141 -14.33 0.98 1.16
N GLY A 142 -14.50 0.35 0.02
CA GLY A 142 -15.82 0.12 -0.60
C GLY A 142 -16.52 -1.14 -0.10
N GLY A 143 -15.95 -1.86 0.88
CA GLY A 143 -16.47 -3.14 1.36
C GLY A 143 -15.92 -4.34 0.60
N GLU A 144 -14.82 -4.17 -0.14
CA GLU A 144 -14.21 -5.23 -0.94
C GLU A 144 -13.69 -6.39 -0.09
N ALA A 145 -13.71 -7.62 -0.66
CA ALA A 145 -13.09 -8.78 -0.05
C ALA A 145 -11.56 -8.65 0.01
N LEU A 146 -10.95 -8.10 -1.06
CA LEU A 146 -9.52 -7.78 -1.10
C LEU A 146 -9.31 -6.36 -0.62
N ALA A 147 -9.11 -6.16 0.66
CA ALA A 147 -8.86 -4.85 1.27
C ALA A 147 -7.69 -4.90 2.26
N MET A 148 -6.85 -3.86 2.28
CA MET A 148 -5.81 -3.69 3.29
C MET A 148 -6.39 -2.95 4.49
N LEU A 149 -6.86 -3.68 5.47
CA LEU A 149 -7.53 -3.14 6.65
C LEU A 149 -6.59 -2.91 7.85
N GLU A 150 -5.32 -3.29 7.73
CA GLU A 150 -4.35 -3.20 8.84
C GLU A 150 -3.42 -1.98 8.77
N HIS A 151 -3.52 -1.18 7.69
CA HIS A 151 -2.76 0.05 7.56
C HIS A 151 -3.48 1.22 8.22
N HIS A 152 -2.84 1.87 9.20
CA HIS A 152 -3.40 3.06 9.84
C HIS A 152 -3.27 4.29 8.95
N HIS A 153 -4.35 5.05 8.86
CA HIS A 153 -4.48 6.30 8.12
C HIS A 153 -4.92 7.43 9.04
N ASP A 154 -4.74 8.68 8.63
CA ASP A 154 -5.18 9.84 9.42
C ASP A 154 -6.70 10.00 9.38
N LEU A 155 -7.30 9.64 8.26
CA LEU A 155 -8.74 9.54 8.05
C LEU A 155 -9.03 8.26 7.24
N TRP A 156 -10.01 7.49 7.64
CA TRP A 156 -10.54 6.39 6.83
C TRP A 156 -12.06 6.52 6.67
N LEU A 157 -12.57 6.15 5.50
CA LEU A 157 -13.98 6.04 5.18
C LEU A 157 -14.26 4.63 4.68
N ALA A 158 -15.33 4.00 5.19
CA ALA A 158 -15.73 2.65 4.80
C ALA A 158 -17.22 2.60 4.45
N ALA A 159 -17.54 1.97 3.33
CA ALA A 159 -18.92 1.75 2.92
C ALA A 159 -19.65 0.79 3.88
N VAL A 160 -20.85 1.15 4.27
CA VAL A 160 -21.70 0.35 5.16
C VAL A 160 -23.17 0.43 4.70
N MET A 161 -23.85 -0.72 4.73
CA MET A 161 -25.30 -0.78 4.61
C MET A 161 -25.92 -0.69 6.01
N HIS A 162 -26.68 0.36 6.26
CA HIS A 162 -27.39 0.59 7.52
C HIS A 162 -28.85 0.95 7.24
N GLU A 163 -29.78 0.17 7.79
CA GLU A 163 -31.24 0.35 7.59
C GLU A 163 -31.63 0.52 6.11
N GLY A 164 -31.00 -0.24 5.23
CA GLY A 164 -31.25 -0.21 3.78
C GLY A 164 -30.64 1.00 3.04
N GLN A 165 -29.88 1.85 3.72
CA GLN A 165 -29.17 2.97 3.13
C GLN A 165 -27.67 2.71 3.05
N LEU A 166 -27.05 3.17 1.96
CA LEU A 166 -25.60 3.16 1.82
C LEU A 166 -25.02 4.43 2.50
N LEU A 167 -24.20 4.19 3.53
CA LEU A 167 -23.50 5.23 4.28
C LEU A 167 -21.99 5.03 4.14
N LEU A 168 -21.23 6.06 4.50
CA LEU A 168 -19.80 6.03 4.74
C LEU A 168 -19.53 6.19 6.23
N ALA A 169 -19.16 5.09 6.87
CA ALA A 169 -18.58 5.09 8.20
C ALA A 169 -17.20 5.72 8.16
N PHE A 170 -16.77 6.41 9.20
CA PHE A 170 -15.43 6.98 9.24
C PHE A 170 -14.78 6.90 10.61
N GLY A 171 -13.46 7.01 10.62
CA GLY A 171 -12.65 7.14 11.83
C GLY A 171 -11.38 7.93 11.58
N LEU A 172 -10.76 8.33 12.67
CA LEU A 172 -9.57 9.18 12.70
C LEU A 172 -8.40 8.40 13.33
N ALA A 173 -7.20 8.56 12.76
CA ALA A 173 -5.93 7.99 13.25
C ALA A 173 -5.94 6.47 13.44
N GLY A 174 -6.62 5.73 12.55
CA GLY A 174 -6.77 4.27 12.61
C GLY A 174 -7.03 3.64 11.26
N SER A 175 -7.82 2.58 11.23
CA SER A 175 -8.17 1.80 10.05
C SER A 175 -9.62 1.31 10.12
N PRO A 176 -10.21 0.80 9.02
CA PRO A 176 -11.61 0.35 9.00
C PRO A 176 -11.95 -0.81 9.96
N VAL A 177 -10.97 -1.51 10.53
CA VAL A 177 -11.22 -2.53 11.57
C VAL A 177 -11.51 -1.93 12.95
N ASP A 178 -11.15 -0.64 13.15
CA ASP A 178 -11.45 0.06 14.38
C ASP A 178 -12.93 0.43 14.44
N LYS A 179 -13.44 0.66 15.64
CA LYS A 179 -14.80 1.13 15.84
C LYS A 179 -14.96 2.49 15.14
N PRO A 180 -15.98 2.65 14.26
CA PRO A 180 -16.24 3.92 13.61
C PRO A 180 -16.66 4.98 14.62
N LEU A 181 -16.35 6.23 14.33
CA LEU A 181 -16.75 7.38 15.13
C LEU A 181 -18.19 7.82 14.82
N ALA A 182 -18.55 7.78 13.55
CA ALA A 182 -19.88 8.12 13.04
C ALA A 182 -19.96 7.71 11.55
N ALA A 183 -21.08 8.03 10.90
CA ALA A 183 -21.27 7.90 9.46
C ALA A 183 -21.92 9.13 8.84
N VAL A 184 -21.80 9.23 7.51
CA VAL A 184 -22.53 10.17 6.68
C VAL A 184 -23.17 9.44 5.50
N PRO A 185 -24.23 9.97 4.87
CA PRO A 185 -24.69 9.49 3.58
C PRO A 185 -23.57 9.47 2.54
N GLU A 186 -23.56 8.50 1.61
CA GLU A 186 -22.54 8.38 0.56
C GLU A 186 -22.24 9.70 -0.15
N ALA A 187 -23.30 10.46 -0.51
CA ALA A 187 -23.19 11.73 -1.22
C ALA A 187 -22.43 12.82 -0.43
N GLN A 188 -22.29 12.68 0.89
CA GLN A 188 -21.54 13.60 1.75
C GLN A 188 -20.08 13.18 1.98
N GLY A 189 -19.61 12.09 1.41
CA GLY A 189 -18.25 11.59 1.66
C GLY A 189 -17.15 12.59 1.31
N HIS A 190 -17.29 13.32 0.20
CA HIS A 190 -16.35 14.37 -0.18
C HIS A 190 -16.43 15.58 0.77
N GLU A 191 -17.63 16.04 1.12
CA GLU A 191 -17.85 17.12 2.09
C GLU A 191 -17.24 16.80 3.45
N LEU A 192 -17.46 15.59 3.95
CA LEU A 192 -16.86 15.09 5.19
C LEU A 192 -15.32 15.17 5.14
N LEU A 193 -14.71 14.66 4.06
CA LEU A 193 -13.26 14.71 3.93
C LEU A 193 -12.73 16.14 3.96
N VAL A 194 -13.32 17.05 3.19
CA VAL A 194 -12.92 18.47 3.15
C VAL A 194 -13.03 19.08 4.54
N ALA A 195 -14.18 18.90 5.22
CA ALA A 195 -14.41 19.44 6.56
C ALA A 195 -13.41 18.89 7.60
N VAL A 196 -13.05 17.59 7.53
CA VAL A 196 -12.04 16.99 8.41
C VAL A 196 -10.65 17.57 8.16
N LEU A 197 -10.25 17.74 6.89
CA LEU A 197 -8.92 18.29 6.55
C LEU A 197 -8.79 19.76 6.94
N GLU A 198 -9.82 20.56 6.69
CA GLU A 198 -9.85 21.98 7.10
C GLU A 198 -9.80 22.12 8.62
N LEU A 199 -10.60 21.33 9.35
CA LEU A 199 -10.63 21.33 10.80
C LEU A 199 -9.28 20.86 11.39
N PHE A 200 -8.65 19.86 10.80
CA PHE A 200 -7.32 19.42 11.18
C PHE A 200 -6.29 20.56 11.03
N LEU A 201 -6.26 21.22 9.87
CA LEU A 201 -5.32 22.33 9.60
C LEU A 201 -5.57 23.56 10.46
N GLU A 202 -6.80 23.78 10.91
CA GLU A 202 -7.16 24.87 11.82
C GLU A 202 -6.72 24.60 13.25
N LEU A 203 -6.83 23.36 13.71
CA LEU A 203 -6.57 22.99 15.10
C LEU A 203 -5.12 22.53 15.35
N ALA A 204 -4.44 21.95 14.34
CA ALA A 204 -3.11 21.39 14.50
C ALA A 204 -2.04 22.48 14.64
N THR A 205 -1.11 22.29 15.61
CA THR A 205 0.10 23.09 15.66
C THR A 205 1.10 22.64 14.57
N PRO A 206 2.15 23.44 14.26
CA PRO A 206 3.17 23.07 13.30
C PRO A 206 3.84 21.71 13.53
N GLU A 207 3.94 21.25 14.75
CA GLU A 207 4.56 19.97 15.14
C GLU A 207 3.60 18.78 14.97
N GLN A 208 2.30 19.05 15.02
CA GLN A 208 1.23 18.05 14.92
C GLN A 208 0.93 17.72 13.45
N THR A 209 1.79 16.95 12.81
CA THR A 209 1.74 16.63 11.38
C THR A 209 0.83 15.46 11.02
N ARG A 210 0.22 14.79 12.01
CA ARG A 210 -0.65 13.62 11.86
C ARG A 210 -1.88 13.76 12.75
N MET A 211 -3.00 13.19 12.32
CA MET A 211 -4.25 13.20 13.10
C MET A 211 -4.04 12.68 14.53
N ARG A 212 -3.29 11.60 14.70
CA ARG A 212 -3.00 11.05 16.03
C ARG A 212 -2.32 12.06 16.98
N HIS A 213 -1.44 12.92 16.45
CA HIS A 213 -0.78 13.95 17.27
C HIS A 213 -1.77 15.05 17.69
N LEU A 214 -2.74 15.38 16.84
CA LEU A 214 -3.81 16.31 17.20
C LEU A 214 -4.69 15.71 18.29
N LEU A 215 -5.08 14.45 18.16
CA LEU A 215 -5.99 13.76 19.09
C LEU A 215 -5.36 13.49 20.48
N GLU A 216 -4.04 13.58 20.62
CA GLU A 216 -3.38 13.61 21.94
C GLU A 216 -3.75 14.85 22.76
N ARG A 217 -4.15 15.95 22.08
CA ARG A 217 -4.51 17.23 22.70
C ARG A 217 -5.99 17.57 22.60
N VAL A 218 -6.63 17.23 21.48
CA VAL A 218 -8.02 17.54 21.21
C VAL A 218 -8.85 16.25 21.38
N PRO A 219 -9.75 16.17 22.38
CA PRO A 219 -10.64 15.04 22.55
C PRO A 219 -11.44 14.76 21.28
N VAL A 220 -11.64 13.48 20.93
CA VAL A 220 -12.42 13.07 19.74
C VAL A 220 -13.82 13.67 19.77
N ALA A 221 -14.50 13.70 20.94
CA ALA A 221 -15.82 14.28 21.08
C ALA A 221 -15.88 15.78 20.69
N ASP A 222 -14.86 16.55 21.10
CA ASP A 222 -14.77 17.98 20.74
C ASP A 222 -14.51 18.18 19.26
N PHE A 223 -13.68 17.31 18.66
CA PHE A 223 -13.45 17.31 17.22
C PHE A 223 -14.74 17.00 16.46
N LEU A 224 -15.49 15.98 16.86
CA LEU A 224 -16.75 15.60 16.23
C LEU A 224 -17.84 16.67 16.38
N ALA A 225 -17.93 17.32 17.54
CA ALA A 225 -18.87 18.42 17.76
C ALA A 225 -18.62 19.58 16.78
N ARG A 226 -17.35 19.98 16.61
CA ARG A 226 -16.95 21.04 15.64
C ARG A 226 -17.12 20.58 14.19
N LEU A 227 -16.83 19.33 13.89
CA LEU A 227 -17.03 18.76 12.55
C LEU A 227 -18.50 18.77 12.16
N ASN A 228 -19.38 18.37 13.08
CA ASN A 228 -20.83 18.32 12.85
C ASN A 228 -21.44 19.70 12.49
N LEU A 229 -20.85 20.79 12.99
CA LEU A 229 -21.26 22.15 12.64
C LEU A 229 -20.85 22.59 11.22
N ARG A 230 -19.97 21.84 10.56
CA ARG A 230 -19.46 22.14 9.21
C ARG A 230 -20.15 21.33 8.12
N LEU A 231 -20.92 20.33 8.50
CA LEU A 231 -21.60 19.44 7.56
C LEU A 231 -23.01 19.93 7.25
N SER A 232 -23.43 19.73 6.01
CA SER A 232 -24.77 20.07 5.54
C SER A 232 -25.87 19.21 6.18
N ARG A 233 -25.51 18.01 6.67
CA ARG A 233 -26.37 17.11 7.43
C ARG A 233 -25.62 16.59 8.64
N PRO A 234 -26.30 16.31 9.77
CA PRO A 234 -25.65 15.82 10.97
C PRO A 234 -25.04 14.45 10.78
N LEU A 235 -24.02 14.17 11.59
CA LEU A 235 -23.40 12.86 11.69
C LEU A 235 -24.41 11.83 12.21
N LEU A 236 -24.36 10.62 11.65
CA LEU A 236 -25.22 9.50 12.01
C LEU A 236 -24.48 8.54 12.94
N SER A 237 -25.16 8.03 13.98
CA SER A 237 -24.60 6.98 14.85
C SER A 237 -24.70 5.61 14.18
N ILE A 238 -23.59 4.85 14.24
CA ILE A 238 -23.51 3.46 13.75
C ILE A 238 -22.74 2.59 14.76
N GLU A 239 -23.06 2.74 16.04
CA GLU A 239 -22.29 2.18 17.17
C GLU A 239 -22.05 0.67 17.11
N HIS A 240 -22.93 -0.08 16.46
CA HIS A 240 -22.87 -1.55 16.40
C HIS A 240 -22.24 -2.08 15.11
N TRP A 241 -21.87 -1.19 14.19
CA TRP A 241 -21.24 -1.65 12.95
C TRP A 241 -19.77 -2.00 13.15
N GLN A 242 -19.36 -3.09 12.55
CA GLN A 242 -17.98 -3.51 12.45
C GLN A 242 -17.69 -3.94 11.01
N ARG A 243 -16.57 -3.51 10.48
CA ARG A 243 -16.13 -3.94 9.14
C ARG A 243 -15.90 -5.46 9.11
N PRO A 244 -16.56 -6.20 8.22
CA PRO A 244 -16.25 -7.61 8.03
C PRO A 244 -14.78 -7.80 7.64
N ALA A 245 -14.16 -8.89 8.08
CA ALA A 245 -12.77 -9.19 7.79
C ALA A 245 -12.53 -9.30 6.27
N ALA A 246 -11.39 -8.78 5.82
CA ALA A 246 -10.92 -9.02 4.46
C ALA A 246 -10.52 -10.49 4.28
N VAL A 247 -10.60 -10.97 3.03
CA VAL A 247 -10.18 -12.33 2.70
C VAL A 247 -8.69 -12.34 2.37
N ALA A 248 -7.93 -13.09 3.14
CA ALA A 248 -6.49 -13.19 2.94
C ALA A 248 -6.13 -13.88 1.62
N GLY A 249 -5.02 -13.48 1.00
CA GLY A 249 -4.43 -14.17 -0.15
C GLY A 249 -5.07 -13.84 -1.52
N LEU A 250 -6.16 -13.09 -1.58
CA LEU A 250 -6.82 -12.76 -2.86
C LEU A 250 -5.97 -11.92 -3.82
N HIS A 251 -4.83 -11.41 -3.40
CA HIS A 251 -3.87 -10.71 -4.25
C HIS A 251 -2.96 -11.65 -5.06
N LEU A 252 -3.10 -12.96 -4.89
CA LEU A 252 -2.27 -14.00 -5.50
C LEU A 252 -3.14 -15.15 -6.02
N GLY A 253 -3.13 -15.39 -7.34
CA GLY A 253 -3.95 -16.39 -7.99
C GLY A 253 -5.05 -15.79 -8.86
N THR A 254 -6.04 -16.60 -9.25
CA THR A 254 -7.12 -16.21 -10.16
C THR A 254 -8.46 -16.18 -9.45
N TYR A 255 -9.16 -15.04 -9.51
CA TYR A 255 -10.43 -14.86 -8.81
C TYR A 255 -11.47 -14.17 -9.68
N PRO A 256 -12.77 -14.52 -9.52
CA PRO A 256 -13.85 -13.92 -10.29
C PRO A 256 -14.07 -12.45 -9.90
N GLN A 257 -14.40 -11.63 -10.90
CA GLN A 257 -14.80 -10.25 -10.75
C GLN A 257 -16.33 -10.10 -10.63
N ARG A 258 -16.79 -8.87 -10.31
CA ARG A 258 -18.21 -8.50 -10.31
C ARG A 258 -18.82 -8.62 -11.70
N GLU A 259 -18.08 -8.24 -12.73
CA GLU A 259 -18.47 -8.48 -14.12
C GLU A 259 -18.50 -9.99 -14.40
N ARG A 260 -19.61 -10.45 -14.98
CA ARG A 260 -19.75 -11.87 -15.34
C ARG A 260 -18.72 -12.25 -16.39
N ASP A 261 -18.25 -13.50 -16.30
CA ASP A 261 -17.26 -14.07 -17.23
C ASP A 261 -15.93 -13.27 -17.30
N ARG A 262 -15.60 -12.58 -16.22
CA ARG A 262 -14.29 -11.95 -16.01
C ARG A 262 -13.66 -12.39 -14.71
N VAL A 263 -12.33 -12.54 -14.77
CA VAL A 263 -11.48 -12.80 -13.61
C VAL A 263 -10.33 -11.79 -13.58
N TYR A 264 -9.72 -11.59 -12.41
CA TYR A 264 -8.39 -11.02 -12.37
C TYR A 264 -7.36 -12.10 -12.03
N VAL A 265 -6.15 -11.94 -12.55
CA VAL A 265 -4.99 -12.76 -12.21
C VAL A 265 -4.05 -11.93 -11.34
N GLY A 266 -3.80 -12.40 -10.12
CA GLY A 266 -2.90 -11.77 -9.17
C GLY A 266 -1.52 -12.43 -9.17
N ALA A 267 -0.45 -11.63 -9.16
CA ALA A 267 0.93 -12.09 -9.14
C ALA A 267 1.79 -11.21 -8.23
N VAL A 268 2.67 -11.84 -7.45
CA VAL A 268 3.60 -11.14 -6.54
C VAL A 268 4.92 -10.85 -7.27
N ALA A 269 5.39 -9.61 -7.19
CA ALA A 269 6.73 -9.26 -7.57
C ALA A 269 7.72 -9.80 -6.53
N PRO A 270 8.74 -10.59 -6.90
CA PRO A 270 9.69 -11.16 -5.94
C PRO A 270 10.28 -10.09 -5.03
N LEU A 271 9.96 -10.15 -3.73
CA LEU A 271 10.33 -9.16 -2.72
C LEU A 271 9.97 -7.71 -3.12
N GLY A 272 8.89 -7.53 -3.87
CA GLY A 272 8.41 -6.23 -4.36
C GLY A 272 9.21 -5.65 -5.52
N ARG A 273 10.20 -6.36 -6.10
CA ARG A 273 11.03 -5.87 -7.20
C ARG A 273 10.56 -6.36 -8.56
N LEU A 274 10.52 -5.43 -9.48
CA LEU A 274 10.28 -5.64 -10.90
C LEU A 274 11.49 -5.09 -11.68
N ASP A 275 11.86 -5.74 -12.75
CA ASP A 275 12.69 -5.15 -13.78
C ASP A 275 11.83 -4.57 -14.92
N PRO A 276 12.41 -3.78 -15.84
CA PRO A 276 11.66 -3.20 -16.96
C PRO A 276 11.02 -4.24 -17.89
N ALA A 277 11.61 -5.44 -18.07
CA ALA A 277 11.05 -6.48 -18.92
C ALA A 277 9.81 -7.11 -18.27
N MET A 278 9.85 -7.36 -16.96
CA MET A 278 8.70 -7.85 -16.18
C MET A 278 7.52 -6.89 -16.29
N LEU A 279 7.75 -5.59 -16.09
CA LEU A 279 6.67 -4.60 -16.11
C LEU A 279 6.11 -4.39 -17.53
N ARG A 280 6.97 -4.34 -18.57
CA ARG A 280 6.52 -4.28 -19.99
C ARG A 280 5.73 -5.51 -20.38
N GLY A 281 6.20 -6.71 -20.02
CA GLY A 281 5.51 -7.96 -20.30
C GLY A 281 4.14 -8.04 -19.62
N ALA A 282 4.05 -7.63 -18.35
CA ALA A 282 2.77 -7.57 -17.64
C ALA A 282 1.81 -6.55 -18.30
N ALA A 283 2.30 -5.38 -18.73
CA ALA A 283 1.52 -4.39 -19.46
C ALA A 283 0.99 -4.93 -20.80
N GLN A 284 1.84 -5.65 -21.55
CA GLN A 284 1.43 -6.29 -22.80
C GLN A 284 0.35 -7.36 -22.59
N LEU A 285 0.49 -8.15 -21.52
CA LEU A 285 -0.54 -9.13 -21.16
C LEU A 285 -1.87 -8.47 -20.79
N ALA A 286 -1.81 -7.33 -20.07
CA ALA A 286 -3.02 -6.58 -19.72
C ALA A 286 -3.74 -6.03 -20.97
N GLU A 287 -3.01 -5.58 -21.98
CA GLU A 287 -3.61 -5.15 -23.27
C GLU A 287 -4.17 -6.32 -24.07
N GLN A 288 -3.47 -7.44 -24.09
CA GLN A 288 -3.85 -8.58 -24.93
C GLN A 288 -5.02 -9.37 -24.35
N TYR A 289 -5.10 -9.52 -23.02
CA TYR A 289 -6.02 -10.45 -22.35
C TYR A 289 -6.92 -9.79 -21.32
N GLY A 290 -6.61 -8.59 -20.85
CA GLY A 290 -7.30 -7.89 -19.77
C GLY A 290 -8.02 -6.63 -20.22
N ASP A 291 -8.18 -5.70 -19.28
CA ASP A 291 -8.80 -4.38 -19.50
C ASP A 291 -7.77 -3.26 -19.82
N ALA A 292 -6.58 -3.61 -20.25
CA ALA A 292 -5.45 -2.73 -20.52
C ALA A 292 -4.98 -1.93 -19.28
N SER A 293 -5.21 -2.45 -18.07
CA SER A 293 -4.72 -1.88 -16.83
C SER A 293 -3.99 -2.93 -15.97
N LEU A 294 -3.13 -2.46 -15.08
CA LEU A 294 -2.56 -3.20 -13.97
C LEU A 294 -2.96 -2.52 -12.67
N ARG A 295 -3.05 -3.28 -11.58
CA ARG A 295 -3.35 -2.73 -10.26
C ARG A 295 -2.33 -3.23 -9.25
N PHE A 296 -1.48 -2.34 -8.78
CA PHE A 296 -0.55 -2.63 -7.70
C PHE A 296 -1.29 -2.74 -6.38
N THR A 297 -0.77 -3.57 -5.48
CA THR A 297 -1.43 -3.85 -4.20
C THR A 297 -0.49 -3.54 -3.03
N PRO A 298 -1.03 -3.33 -1.81
CA PRO A 298 -0.24 -3.15 -0.61
C PRO A 298 0.64 -4.36 -0.23
N TRP A 299 0.38 -5.53 -0.81
CA TRP A 299 1.20 -6.76 -0.64
C TRP A 299 2.32 -6.87 -1.66
N GLN A 300 2.70 -5.75 -2.33
CA GLN A 300 3.77 -5.71 -3.33
C GLN A 300 3.53 -6.68 -4.51
N SER A 301 2.27 -6.90 -4.82
CA SER A 301 1.80 -7.68 -5.97
C SER A 301 1.11 -6.78 -6.99
N LEU A 302 0.74 -7.36 -8.11
CA LEU A 302 -0.08 -6.72 -9.12
C LEU A 302 -1.27 -7.63 -9.48
N LEU A 303 -2.38 -7.01 -9.85
CA LEU A 303 -3.54 -7.68 -10.43
C LEU A 303 -3.63 -7.30 -11.91
N LEU A 304 -3.97 -8.26 -12.75
CA LEU A 304 -4.31 -8.09 -14.16
C LEU A 304 -5.82 -8.38 -14.30
N PRO A 305 -6.67 -7.34 -14.32
CA PRO A 305 -8.11 -7.51 -14.35
C PRO A 305 -8.67 -7.69 -15.77
N GLY A 306 -9.93 -8.06 -15.88
CA GLY A 306 -10.67 -8.16 -17.14
C GLY A 306 -10.38 -9.41 -17.96
N VAL A 307 -9.67 -10.40 -17.44
CA VAL A 307 -9.29 -11.62 -18.15
C VAL A 307 -10.49 -12.54 -18.34
N ALA A 308 -10.65 -13.11 -19.53
CA ALA A 308 -11.61 -14.19 -19.75
C ALA A 308 -11.18 -15.45 -18.98
N PRO A 309 -12.07 -16.18 -18.29
CA PRO A 309 -11.70 -17.37 -17.52
C PRO A 309 -10.90 -18.43 -18.31
N ALA A 310 -11.20 -18.59 -19.59
CA ALA A 310 -10.48 -19.51 -20.48
C ALA A 310 -9.00 -19.12 -20.70
N GLU A 311 -8.67 -17.83 -20.60
CA GLU A 311 -7.33 -17.31 -20.82
C GLU A 311 -6.50 -17.20 -19.51
N ALA A 312 -7.11 -17.39 -18.35
CA ALA A 312 -6.45 -17.21 -17.06
C ALA A 312 -5.21 -18.08 -16.89
N ALA A 313 -5.25 -19.33 -17.34
CA ALA A 313 -4.09 -20.23 -17.28
C ALA A 313 -2.94 -19.74 -18.19
N THR A 314 -3.26 -19.26 -19.38
CA THR A 314 -2.28 -18.68 -20.32
C THR A 314 -1.63 -17.44 -19.73
N VAL A 315 -2.41 -16.52 -19.17
CA VAL A 315 -1.92 -15.29 -18.51
C VAL A 315 -1.02 -15.67 -17.32
N THR A 316 -1.46 -16.59 -16.47
CA THR A 316 -0.69 -17.07 -15.32
C THR A 316 0.69 -17.61 -15.75
N ALA A 317 0.70 -18.52 -16.75
CA ALA A 317 1.93 -19.12 -17.24
C ALA A 317 2.90 -18.06 -17.81
N ARG A 318 2.39 -17.06 -18.52
CA ARG A 318 3.22 -15.98 -19.07
C ARG A 318 3.74 -15.04 -17.98
N LEU A 319 2.96 -14.73 -16.94
CA LEU A 319 3.44 -13.97 -15.79
C LEU A 319 4.55 -14.73 -15.04
N GLU A 320 4.41 -16.06 -14.90
CA GLU A 320 5.48 -16.91 -14.33
C GLU A 320 6.74 -16.91 -15.20
N GLN A 321 6.63 -16.94 -16.52
CA GLN A 321 7.77 -16.81 -17.46
C GLN A 321 8.49 -15.47 -17.34
N LEU A 322 7.78 -14.40 -16.99
CA LEU A 322 8.36 -13.10 -16.67
C LEU A 322 9.06 -13.05 -15.30
N GLY A 323 8.97 -14.11 -14.49
CA GLY A 323 9.57 -14.19 -13.15
C GLY A 323 8.64 -13.74 -12.02
N LEU A 324 7.35 -13.47 -12.31
CA LEU A 324 6.36 -13.15 -11.27
C LEU A 324 5.86 -14.43 -10.58
N LEU A 325 5.48 -14.32 -9.32
CA LEU A 325 5.03 -15.44 -8.50
C LEU A 325 3.50 -15.47 -8.52
N CYS A 326 2.90 -16.53 -9.07
CA CYS A 326 1.45 -16.65 -9.26
C CYS A 326 0.80 -17.69 -8.35
N ARG A 327 1.57 -18.44 -7.57
CA ARG A 327 1.05 -19.57 -6.79
C ARG A 327 1.35 -19.45 -5.31
N ALA A 328 0.35 -19.66 -4.47
CA ALA A 328 0.48 -19.59 -3.02
C ALA A 328 1.47 -20.60 -2.42
N ARG A 329 1.80 -21.70 -3.12
CA ARG A 329 2.81 -22.67 -2.70
C ARG A 329 4.26 -22.20 -2.85
N GLN A 330 4.50 -21.05 -3.49
CA GLN A 330 5.83 -20.48 -3.66
C GLN A 330 6.19 -19.71 -2.38
N SER A 331 7.12 -20.21 -1.57
CA SER A 331 7.49 -19.61 -0.28
C SER A 331 7.87 -18.14 -0.41
N LEU A 332 8.57 -17.77 -1.49
CA LEU A 332 8.97 -16.38 -1.76
C LEU A 332 7.79 -15.43 -1.92
N ALA A 333 6.60 -15.91 -2.33
CA ALA A 333 5.42 -15.06 -2.49
C ALA A 333 4.85 -14.52 -1.17
N HIS A 334 5.27 -15.08 -0.05
CA HIS A 334 4.83 -14.69 1.30
C HIS A 334 5.87 -13.87 2.07
N LEU A 335 7.02 -13.59 1.46
CA LEU A 335 8.08 -12.81 2.09
C LEU A 335 8.05 -11.36 1.65
N ILE A 336 8.14 -10.46 2.62
CA ILE A 336 8.29 -9.02 2.41
C ILE A 336 9.67 -8.62 2.94
N ALA A 337 10.46 -7.89 2.14
CA ALA A 337 11.75 -7.38 2.58
C ALA A 337 11.93 -5.93 2.16
N CYS A 338 12.46 -5.09 3.06
CA CYS A 338 12.87 -3.75 2.70
C CYS A 338 14.08 -3.77 1.76
N THR A 339 14.54 -2.61 1.28
CA THR A 339 15.67 -2.53 0.34
C THR A 339 16.97 -3.11 0.92
N GLY A 340 17.14 -3.08 2.26
CA GLY A 340 18.36 -3.60 2.91
C GLY A 340 19.57 -2.68 2.78
N SER A 341 20.70 -3.16 3.28
CA SER A 341 21.97 -2.41 3.31
C SER A 341 22.56 -2.12 1.93
N SER A 342 22.15 -2.85 0.90
CA SER A 342 22.55 -2.60 -0.49
C SER A 342 22.08 -1.25 -1.04
N GLY A 343 20.96 -0.69 -0.53
CA GLY A 343 20.39 0.57 -1.01
C GLY A 343 19.95 1.54 0.09
N CYS A 344 20.10 1.18 1.37
CA CYS A 344 19.63 2.00 2.50
C CYS A 344 20.69 2.10 3.60
N GLY A 345 21.23 3.30 3.83
CA GLY A 345 22.23 3.57 4.86
C GLY A 345 21.76 3.40 6.32
N LYS A 346 20.50 3.05 6.55
CA LYS A 346 19.95 2.77 7.89
C LYS A 346 19.73 1.27 8.13
N ALA A 347 19.83 0.47 7.10
CA ALA A 347 19.64 -0.97 7.21
C ALA A 347 20.93 -1.64 7.70
N LEU A 348 20.80 -2.57 8.64
CA LEU A 348 21.90 -3.30 9.25
C LEU A 348 22.25 -4.61 8.52
N ALA A 349 21.39 -5.08 7.60
CA ALA A 349 21.60 -6.32 6.86
C ALA A 349 21.08 -6.21 5.42
N ASP A 350 21.52 -7.09 4.53
CA ASP A 350 20.98 -7.27 3.18
C ASP A 350 19.70 -8.09 3.23
N THR A 351 18.62 -7.42 3.62
CA THR A 351 17.33 -8.08 3.86
C THR A 351 16.74 -8.77 2.63
N LYS A 352 17.09 -8.33 1.40
CA LYS A 352 16.59 -9.00 0.18
C LYS A 352 17.40 -10.26 -0.13
N GLY A 353 18.72 -10.24 0.02
CA GLY A 353 19.55 -11.42 -0.11
C GLY A 353 19.17 -12.47 0.95
N ASP A 354 19.05 -12.05 2.20
CA ASP A 354 18.65 -12.90 3.33
C ASP A 354 17.23 -13.46 3.16
N ALA A 355 16.29 -12.71 2.57
CA ALA A 355 14.95 -13.20 2.27
C ALA A 355 14.93 -14.25 1.15
N LEU A 356 15.80 -14.14 0.14
CA LEU A 356 15.94 -15.17 -0.89
C LEU A 356 16.48 -16.47 -0.29
N GLU A 357 17.45 -16.40 0.61
CA GLU A 357 17.98 -17.56 1.35
C GLU A 357 16.85 -18.21 2.19
N LEU A 358 16.12 -17.42 2.97
CA LEU A 358 14.99 -17.91 3.77
C LEU A 358 13.93 -18.59 2.89
N ALA A 359 13.59 -17.99 1.75
CA ALA A 359 12.61 -18.56 0.82
C ALA A 359 13.05 -19.94 0.30
N GLN A 360 14.33 -20.09 -0.04
CA GLN A 360 14.90 -21.37 -0.52
C GLN A 360 14.84 -22.46 0.58
N LEU A 361 15.15 -22.10 1.82
CA LEU A 361 15.08 -23.03 2.95
C LEU A 361 13.64 -23.48 3.21
N LEU A 362 12.69 -22.56 3.32
CA LEU A 362 11.27 -22.85 3.48
C LEU A 362 10.73 -23.70 2.31
N GLN A 363 11.12 -23.39 1.07
CA GLN A 363 10.67 -24.13 -0.12
C GLN A 363 11.15 -25.58 -0.14
N ARG A 364 12.39 -25.87 0.34
CA ARG A 364 12.92 -27.21 0.49
C ARG A 364 12.08 -28.07 1.43
N HIS A 365 11.51 -27.46 2.48
CA HIS A 365 10.63 -28.14 3.44
C HIS A 365 9.16 -28.09 3.03
N GLY A 366 8.83 -27.52 1.85
CA GLY A 366 7.44 -27.37 1.37
C GLY A 366 6.61 -26.42 2.24
N ARG A 367 7.25 -25.46 2.95
CA ARG A 367 6.59 -24.55 3.90
C ARG A 367 6.36 -23.17 3.29
N GLN A 368 5.27 -22.53 3.73
CA GLN A 368 4.98 -21.13 3.45
C GLN A 368 4.82 -20.41 4.79
N ALA A 369 5.56 -19.33 4.98
CA ALA A 369 5.49 -18.47 6.15
C ALA A 369 5.40 -17.01 5.71
N ALA A 370 4.45 -16.27 6.24
CA ALA A 370 4.37 -14.82 6.05
C ALA A 370 5.39 -14.14 6.98
N VAL A 371 6.50 -13.70 6.40
CA VAL A 371 7.62 -13.11 7.15
C VAL A 371 8.02 -11.77 6.55
N HIS A 372 8.20 -10.77 7.42
CA HIS A 372 8.77 -9.48 7.07
C HIS A 372 10.22 -9.38 7.54
N LEU A 373 11.17 -9.19 6.60
CA LEU A 373 12.56 -8.90 6.92
C LEU A 373 12.77 -7.38 6.90
N SER A 374 13.05 -6.79 8.05
CA SER A 374 13.28 -5.36 8.20
C SER A 374 14.73 -5.06 8.59
N GLY A 375 15.40 -4.23 7.79
CA GLY A 375 16.79 -3.82 8.04
C GLY A 375 16.96 -2.86 9.21
N CYS A 376 15.88 -2.26 9.72
CA CYS A 376 15.88 -1.34 10.86
C CYS A 376 14.45 -1.17 11.42
N PRO A 377 14.26 -0.53 12.61
CA PRO A 377 12.95 -0.38 13.25
C PRO A 377 11.92 0.46 12.47
N ARG A 378 12.28 1.09 11.34
CA ARG A 378 11.37 1.93 10.55
C ARG A 378 10.29 1.17 9.80
N SER A 379 10.44 -0.15 9.59
CA SER A 379 9.44 -1.01 8.93
C SER A 379 8.97 -0.48 7.57
N CYS A 380 9.88 -0.04 6.70
CA CYS A 380 9.51 0.65 5.46
C CYS A 380 8.77 -0.23 4.45
N ALA A 381 8.97 -1.56 4.46
CA ALA A 381 8.37 -2.48 3.52
C ALA A 381 6.97 -2.96 3.93
N ALA A 382 6.64 -2.94 5.24
CA ALA A 382 5.34 -3.31 5.75
C ALA A 382 4.83 -2.26 6.74
N ALA A 383 3.66 -1.68 6.49
CA ALA A 383 3.02 -0.73 7.40
C ALA A 383 2.09 -1.42 8.42
N HIS A 384 1.85 -2.73 8.24
CA HIS A 384 1.18 -3.62 9.19
C HIS A 384 2.18 -4.52 9.90
N VAL A 385 1.77 -5.10 11.00
CA VAL A 385 2.57 -6.10 11.73
C VAL A 385 2.40 -7.45 11.06
N ALA A 386 3.46 -7.96 10.43
CA ALA A 386 3.46 -9.30 9.83
C ALA A 386 3.33 -10.39 10.91
N PRO A 387 2.81 -11.59 10.57
CA PRO A 387 2.76 -12.73 11.49
C PRO A 387 4.11 -13.05 12.13
N ALA A 388 5.21 -12.92 11.38
CA ALA A 388 6.56 -12.98 11.89
C ALA A 388 7.40 -11.83 11.30
N THR A 389 8.25 -11.21 12.11
CA THR A 389 9.19 -10.17 11.67
C THR A 389 10.61 -10.52 12.10
N LEU A 390 11.52 -10.53 11.13
CA LEU A 390 12.96 -10.61 11.33
C LEU A 390 13.54 -9.19 11.28
N LEU A 391 13.89 -8.65 12.44
CA LEU A 391 14.49 -7.33 12.57
C LEU A 391 16.01 -7.45 12.64
N ALA A 392 16.73 -6.88 11.67
CA ALA A 392 18.18 -6.93 11.60
C ALA A 392 18.84 -6.24 12.80
N GLN A 393 19.82 -6.90 13.39
CA GLN A 393 20.69 -6.40 14.46
C GLN A 393 22.13 -6.19 13.97
N ALA A 394 22.57 -7.00 13.01
CA ALA A 394 23.86 -6.94 12.34
C ALA A 394 23.74 -7.65 10.97
N PRO A 395 24.76 -7.61 10.09
CA PRO A 395 24.75 -8.37 8.84
C PRO A 395 24.45 -9.86 9.07
N GLY A 396 23.40 -10.39 8.45
CA GLY A 396 22.94 -11.77 8.57
C GLY A 396 22.48 -12.20 9.98
N ARG A 397 22.18 -11.23 10.86
CA ARG A 397 21.72 -11.48 12.24
C ARG A 397 20.44 -10.75 12.52
N TYR A 398 19.44 -11.47 13.05
CA TYR A 398 18.09 -10.98 13.23
C TYR A 398 17.51 -11.35 14.60
N ASP A 399 16.70 -10.46 15.13
CA ASP A 399 15.76 -10.77 16.20
C ASP A 399 14.42 -11.17 15.58
N LEU A 400 13.83 -12.29 16.04
CA LEU A 400 12.54 -12.79 15.59
C LEU A 400 11.45 -12.27 16.52
N TYR A 401 10.49 -11.55 15.94
CA TYR A 401 9.27 -11.12 16.59
C TYR A 401 8.06 -11.87 16.02
N LEU A 402 7.13 -12.23 16.89
CA LEU A 402 5.86 -12.83 16.50
C LEU A 402 4.72 -11.85 16.80
N ARG A 403 3.78 -11.73 15.87
CA ARG A 403 2.62 -10.83 16.01
C ARG A 403 1.86 -11.14 17.30
N ASP A 404 1.61 -10.09 18.05
CA ASP A 404 0.84 -10.11 19.28
C ASP A 404 0.02 -8.84 19.36
N ALA A 405 -1.31 -8.97 19.40
CA ALA A 405 -2.22 -7.83 19.43
C ALA A 405 -2.07 -6.98 20.71
N ALA A 406 -1.57 -7.57 21.79
CA ALA A 406 -1.34 -6.88 23.06
C ALA A 406 -0.01 -6.11 23.11
N GLN A 407 0.89 -6.32 22.12
CA GLN A 407 2.20 -5.70 22.08
C GLN A 407 2.33 -4.74 20.88
N PRO A 408 2.74 -3.47 21.12
CA PRO A 408 2.98 -2.52 20.04
C PRO A 408 4.24 -2.87 19.23
N GLY A 409 4.40 -2.25 18.07
CA GLY A 409 5.56 -2.43 17.20
C GLY A 409 5.50 -3.71 16.39
N PHE A 410 6.48 -4.61 16.55
CA PHE A 410 6.55 -5.87 15.79
C PHE A 410 5.86 -7.06 16.50
N GLY A 411 5.28 -6.87 17.68
CA GLY A 411 4.75 -7.90 18.51
C GLY A 411 5.75 -8.40 19.58
N THR A 412 5.60 -9.65 20.04
CA THR A 412 6.45 -10.21 21.10
C THR A 412 7.77 -10.71 20.56
N LEU A 413 8.87 -10.33 21.20
CA LEU A 413 10.21 -10.86 20.91
C LEU A 413 10.29 -12.34 21.29
N HIS A 414 10.53 -13.19 20.29
CA HIS A 414 10.59 -14.65 20.47
C HIS A 414 12.03 -15.18 20.61
N ALA A 415 12.95 -14.68 19.78
CA ALA A 415 14.35 -15.11 19.82
C ALA A 415 15.28 -14.00 19.32
N ARG A 416 16.54 -14.01 19.76
CA ARG A 416 17.53 -12.98 19.45
C ARG A 416 18.70 -13.54 18.65
N ASN A 417 19.32 -12.65 17.86
CA ASN A 417 20.60 -12.88 17.18
C ASN A 417 20.65 -14.13 16.32
N LEU A 418 19.56 -14.44 15.61
CA LEU A 418 19.43 -15.60 14.74
C LEU A 418 20.15 -15.40 13.41
N SER A 419 20.80 -16.44 12.88
CA SER A 419 21.08 -16.56 11.46
C SER A 419 19.80 -16.87 10.68
N ILE A 420 19.81 -16.75 9.35
CA ILE A 420 18.63 -17.09 8.52
C ILE A 420 18.27 -18.57 8.67
N ALA A 421 19.25 -19.47 8.71
CA ALA A 421 18.99 -20.90 8.93
C ALA A 421 18.37 -21.19 10.31
N ALA A 422 18.83 -20.50 11.37
CA ALA A 422 18.23 -20.65 12.71
C ALA A 422 16.82 -20.06 12.77
N ALA A 423 16.56 -18.94 12.09
CA ALA A 423 15.23 -18.34 11.98
C ALA A 423 14.25 -19.28 11.24
N GLU A 424 14.70 -19.87 10.14
CA GLU A 424 13.91 -20.85 9.37
C GLU A 424 13.53 -22.06 10.24
N ALA A 425 14.49 -22.65 10.97
CA ALA A 425 14.23 -23.81 11.83
C ALA A 425 13.14 -23.51 12.91
N LEU A 426 13.17 -22.30 13.49
CA LEU A 426 12.13 -21.88 14.45
C LEU A 426 10.76 -21.67 13.77
N LEU A 427 10.74 -21.08 12.58
CA LEU A 427 9.51 -20.89 11.81
C LEU A 427 8.91 -22.24 11.38
N ASP A 428 9.73 -23.18 10.90
CA ASP A 428 9.28 -24.53 10.52
C ASP A 428 8.74 -25.32 11.71
N ALA A 429 9.41 -25.27 12.87
CA ALA A 429 8.93 -25.90 14.09
C ALA A 429 7.55 -25.37 14.51
N ARG A 430 7.35 -24.04 14.42
CA ARG A 430 6.07 -23.41 14.73
C ARG A 430 4.97 -23.82 13.74
N LEU A 431 5.27 -23.87 12.44
CA LEU A 431 4.31 -24.30 11.42
C LEU A 431 3.89 -25.75 11.60
N ARG A 432 4.79 -26.61 12.10
CA ARG A 432 4.44 -28.00 12.46
C ARG A 432 3.48 -28.05 13.64
N SER A 433 3.77 -27.33 14.72
CA SER A 433 2.90 -27.33 15.91
C SER A 433 1.50 -26.79 15.63
N SER A 434 1.35 -25.84 14.70
CA SER A 434 0.03 -25.31 14.31
C SER A 434 -0.78 -26.22 13.37
N LEU A 435 -0.22 -27.32 12.89
CA LEU A 435 -0.90 -28.34 12.08
C LEU A 435 -1.37 -29.53 12.95
N ASP A 436 -0.83 -29.66 14.16
CA ASP A 436 -1.14 -30.73 15.09
C ASP A 436 -2.26 -30.34 16.10
N ASP A 437 -2.65 -29.02 16.14
CA ASP A 437 -3.79 -28.47 16.88
C ASP A 437 -5.02 -28.32 15.96
#